data_97dba4175ca35ae20c59f693521e1c07
#
_entry.id   97dba4175ca35ae20c59f693521e1c07
#
_cell.length_a   1.000
_cell.length_b   1.000
_cell.length_c   1.000
_cell.angle_alpha   90.00
_cell.angle_beta   90.00
_cell.angle_gamma   90.00
#
_symmetry.space_group_name_H-M   'P 1'
#
loop_
_entity.id
_entity.type
_entity.pdbx_description
1 polymer ?
#
loop_
_entity_poly.entity_id
_entity_poly.type
_entity_poly.pdbx_seq_one_letter_code
_entity_poly.pdbx_strand_id
1 'polypeptide(L)'
;MGYSADIISTDASTNFMNDELFIKAYDEVKKTDTRGYLGSQDIRWRIHTIVWAAKVAENIEGDFVDCGGGFGYFMSSIYEYLNFSSLDKTYYMFDSFSGQDTRYGDINHFESFGDWYQDVLDNHDNKQNLKILKGYLPDKLNDVTIDNISFLSVDLNSVNPEIGCLNILWDKISKGGIIILDDYGFPGCSNQREAHDTFFKSKNRLVYTCPTGQGIVIK
;
A
#
# COMPACT_ATOMS: atom_id res chain seq x y z
N MET A 1 18.62 -23.31 -0.09
CA MET A 1 19.01 -22.11 -0.87
C MET A 1 18.29 -20.91 -0.25
N GLY A 2 19.02 -19.87 0.11
CA GLY A 2 18.42 -18.65 0.64
C GLY A 2 17.62 -17.90 -0.42
N TYR A 3 16.73 -17.05 0.03
CA TYR A 3 15.98 -16.10 -0.81
C TYR A 3 16.81 -14.82 -0.97
N SER A 4 16.89 -14.30 -2.20
CA SER A 4 17.54 -13.01 -2.47
C SER A 4 16.79 -12.30 -3.59
N ALA A 5 15.98 -11.31 -3.22
CA ALA A 5 15.25 -10.43 -4.14
C ALA A 5 14.75 -9.20 -3.40
N ASP A 6 14.31 -8.17 -4.15
CA ASP A 6 14.01 -6.86 -3.61
C ASP A 6 15.24 -6.34 -2.84
N ILE A 7 15.16 -5.92 -1.62
CA ILE A 7 16.32 -5.56 -0.78
C ILE A 7 16.64 -6.63 0.27
N ILE A 8 16.01 -7.81 0.16
CA ILE A 8 16.14 -8.91 1.13
C ILE A 8 17.14 -9.94 0.63
N SER A 9 18.04 -10.37 1.53
CA SER A 9 18.80 -11.61 1.40
C SER A 9 18.69 -12.36 2.73
N THR A 10 18.12 -13.58 2.71
CA THR A 10 17.83 -14.33 3.93
C THR A 10 17.83 -15.84 3.70
N ASP A 11 18.24 -16.59 4.73
CA ASP A 11 18.06 -18.03 4.84
C ASP A 11 16.83 -18.41 5.71
N ALA A 12 15.99 -17.42 6.11
CA ALA A 12 14.76 -17.69 6.82
C ALA A 12 13.79 -18.51 5.95
N SER A 13 12.86 -19.20 6.61
CA SER A 13 11.85 -20.00 5.92
C SER A 13 11.00 -19.16 5.00
N THR A 14 10.82 -19.64 3.77
CA THR A 14 9.95 -19.07 2.75
C THR A 14 8.68 -19.88 2.55
N ASN A 15 8.23 -20.64 3.56
CA ASN A 15 7.11 -21.57 3.43
C ASN A 15 5.81 -20.89 2.98
N PHE A 16 5.59 -19.62 3.31
CA PHE A 16 4.44 -18.87 2.84
C PHE A 16 4.36 -18.79 1.30
N MET A 17 5.50 -18.87 0.61
CA MET A 17 5.54 -18.86 -0.86
C MET A 17 4.98 -20.14 -1.49
N ASN A 18 4.75 -21.18 -0.68
CA ASN A 18 4.15 -22.44 -1.09
C ASN A 18 2.67 -22.55 -0.65
N ASP A 19 2.16 -21.55 0.05
CA ASP A 19 0.75 -21.47 0.41
C ASP A 19 -0.10 -21.19 -0.83
N GLU A 20 -1.10 -22.01 -1.09
CA GLU A 20 -1.92 -21.92 -2.30
C GLU A 20 -2.67 -20.60 -2.42
N LEU A 21 -3.12 -20.06 -1.29
CA LEU A 21 -3.84 -18.79 -1.26
C LEU A 21 -2.90 -17.63 -1.54
N PHE A 22 -1.68 -17.68 -0.98
CA PHE A 22 -0.64 -16.69 -1.26
C PHE A 22 -0.19 -16.74 -2.74
N ILE A 23 -0.04 -17.93 -3.31
CA ILE A 23 0.31 -18.08 -4.74
C ILE A 23 -0.74 -17.41 -5.61
N LYS A 24 -2.03 -17.67 -5.37
CA LYS A 24 -3.13 -17.04 -6.10
C LYS A 24 -3.11 -15.51 -5.97
N ALA A 25 -2.92 -15.01 -4.75
CA ALA A 25 -2.84 -13.57 -4.48
C ALA A 25 -1.67 -12.92 -5.24
N TYR A 26 -0.50 -13.56 -5.27
CA TYR A 26 0.65 -13.04 -6.00
C TYR A 26 0.50 -13.16 -7.52
N ASP A 27 -0.21 -14.17 -8.02
CA ASP A 27 -0.53 -14.28 -9.44
C ASP A 27 -1.49 -13.16 -9.89
N GLU A 28 -2.41 -12.71 -9.03
CA GLU A 28 -3.22 -11.52 -9.31
C GLU A 28 -2.34 -10.24 -9.40
N VAL A 29 -1.34 -10.08 -8.52
CA VAL A 29 -0.37 -8.97 -8.62
C VAL A 29 0.31 -8.96 -9.99
N LYS A 30 0.77 -10.12 -10.48
CA LYS A 30 1.41 -10.20 -11.80
C LYS A 30 0.45 -9.86 -12.95
N LYS A 31 -0.82 -10.22 -12.85
CA LYS A 31 -1.83 -9.90 -13.86
C LYS A 31 -2.10 -8.40 -13.94
N THR A 32 -2.02 -7.68 -12.81
CA THR A 32 -2.20 -6.23 -12.79
C THR A 32 -1.03 -5.46 -13.38
N ASP A 33 0.14 -6.08 -13.51
CA ASP A 33 1.35 -5.47 -14.09
C ASP A 33 1.29 -5.38 -15.62
N THR A 34 0.24 -4.79 -16.15
CA THR A 34 -0.01 -4.70 -17.61
C THR A 34 1.02 -3.88 -18.36
N ARG A 35 1.75 -3.01 -17.67
CA ARG A 35 2.80 -2.17 -18.27
C ARG A 35 4.23 -2.66 -17.97
N GLY A 36 4.35 -3.79 -17.26
CA GLY A 36 5.64 -4.42 -16.99
C GLY A 36 6.53 -3.63 -16.03
N TYR A 37 5.92 -2.86 -15.12
CA TYR A 37 6.68 -2.08 -14.11
C TYR A 37 7.47 -2.98 -13.18
N LEU A 38 6.88 -4.09 -12.72
CA LEU A 38 7.59 -5.08 -11.90
C LEU A 38 8.68 -5.80 -12.72
N GLY A 39 8.42 -6.05 -14.01
CA GLY A 39 9.34 -6.79 -14.85
C GLY A 39 9.71 -8.15 -14.24
N SER A 40 11.00 -8.32 -13.91
CA SER A 40 11.52 -9.53 -13.26
C SER A 40 11.67 -9.40 -11.74
N GLN A 41 11.21 -8.30 -11.14
CA GLN A 41 11.33 -8.09 -9.70
C GLN A 41 10.45 -9.08 -8.93
N ASP A 42 11.00 -9.64 -7.88
CA ASP A 42 10.28 -10.53 -6.97
C ASP A 42 9.97 -9.79 -5.67
N ILE A 43 8.73 -9.34 -5.54
CA ILE A 43 8.24 -8.60 -4.36
C ILE A 43 7.41 -9.46 -3.41
N ARG A 44 7.55 -10.81 -3.45
CA ARG A 44 6.72 -11.72 -2.63
C ARG A 44 6.78 -11.43 -1.14
N TRP A 45 7.94 -11.07 -0.60
CA TRP A 45 8.05 -10.70 0.81
C TRP A 45 7.29 -9.42 1.14
N ARG A 46 7.32 -8.41 0.25
CA ARG A 46 6.56 -7.17 0.39
C ARG A 46 5.06 -7.48 0.38
N ILE A 47 4.60 -8.27 -0.58
CA ILE A 47 3.19 -8.70 -0.66
C ILE A 47 2.80 -9.56 0.56
N HIS A 48 3.70 -10.41 1.07
CA HIS A 48 3.43 -11.17 2.29
C HIS A 48 3.16 -10.27 3.51
N THR A 49 3.92 -9.20 3.67
CA THR A 49 3.68 -8.18 4.70
C THR A 49 2.29 -7.55 4.53
N ILE A 50 1.91 -7.21 3.30
CA ILE A 50 0.63 -6.59 2.98
C ILE A 50 -0.55 -7.53 3.31
N VAL A 51 -0.52 -8.76 2.83
CA VAL A 51 -1.64 -9.70 3.09
C VAL A 51 -1.73 -10.10 4.56
N TRP A 52 -0.58 -10.18 5.27
CA TRP A 52 -0.56 -10.38 6.72
C TRP A 52 -1.24 -9.21 7.43
N ALA A 53 -0.87 -7.97 7.11
CA ALA A 53 -1.45 -6.78 7.72
C ALA A 53 -2.96 -6.66 7.43
N ALA A 54 -3.35 -6.93 6.19
CA ALA A 54 -4.75 -6.97 5.78
C ALA A 54 -5.54 -8.06 6.53
N LYS A 55 -4.94 -9.25 6.74
CA LYS A 55 -5.57 -10.34 7.50
C LYS A 55 -5.78 -9.98 8.97
N VAL A 56 -4.84 -9.26 9.58
CA VAL A 56 -5.02 -8.74 10.95
C VAL A 56 -6.14 -7.69 11.00
N ALA A 57 -6.19 -6.80 10.01
CA ALA A 57 -7.18 -5.71 9.93
C ALA A 57 -8.59 -6.18 9.54
N GLU A 58 -8.75 -7.37 8.97
CA GLU A 58 -10.01 -7.93 8.47
C GLU A 58 -11.15 -7.87 9.50
N ASN A 59 -10.84 -8.18 10.76
CA ASN A 59 -11.81 -8.23 11.84
C ASN A 59 -11.87 -6.95 12.68
N ILE A 60 -11.14 -5.90 12.29
CA ILE A 60 -11.19 -4.59 12.94
C ILE A 60 -12.23 -3.74 12.22
N GLU A 61 -13.04 -3.01 12.96
CA GLU A 61 -14.04 -2.09 12.38
C GLU A 61 -13.37 -1.04 11.49
N GLY A 62 -13.94 -0.82 10.31
CA GLY A 62 -13.52 0.21 9.36
C GLY A 62 -13.09 -0.35 8.02
N ASP A 63 -12.91 0.57 7.08
CA ASP A 63 -12.59 0.34 5.70
C ASP A 63 -11.08 0.18 5.47
N PHE A 64 -10.69 -0.18 4.27
CA PHE A 64 -9.31 -0.23 3.80
C PHE A 64 -9.02 0.98 2.93
N VAL A 65 -7.89 1.61 3.16
CA VAL A 65 -7.46 2.82 2.43
C VAL A 65 -6.05 2.60 1.91
N ASP A 66 -5.85 2.89 0.63
CA ASP A 66 -4.58 2.79 -0.06
C ASP A 66 -4.25 4.16 -0.68
N CYS A 67 -3.24 4.82 -0.14
CA CYS A 67 -2.74 6.11 -0.57
C CYS A 67 -1.50 5.90 -1.44
N GLY A 68 -1.67 5.99 -2.77
CA GLY A 68 -0.64 5.68 -3.75
C GLY A 68 -0.76 4.24 -4.27
N GLY A 69 -1.97 3.83 -4.67
CA GLY A 69 -2.24 2.45 -5.07
C GLY A 69 -1.56 2.01 -6.37
N GLY A 70 -1.03 2.94 -7.16
CA GLY A 70 -0.28 2.67 -8.38
C GLY A 70 -1.06 1.80 -9.38
N PHE A 71 -0.49 0.64 -9.74
CA PHE A 71 -1.14 -0.34 -10.61
C PHE A 71 -2.11 -1.26 -9.87
N GLY A 72 -2.23 -1.16 -8.55
CA GLY A 72 -3.13 -1.96 -7.72
C GLY A 72 -2.53 -3.27 -7.19
N TYR A 73 -1.22 -3.35 -7.03
CA TYR A 73 -0.56 -4.59 -6.57
C TYR A 73 -1.01 -5.01 -5.18
N PHE A 74 -1.03 -4.07 -4.22
CA PHE A 74 -1.47 -4.35 -2.85
C PHE A 74 -2.95 -4.70 -2.82
N MET A 75 -3.77 -3.87 -3.46
CA MET A 75 -5.20 -4.07 -3.55
C MET A 75 -5.52 -5.44 -4.16
N SER A 76 -4.91 -5.82 -5.29
CA SER A 76 -5.18 -7.11 -5.95
C SER A 76 -4.82 -8.30 -5.08
N SER A 77 -3.67 -8.23 -4.39
CA SER A 77 -3.26 -9.28 -3.45
C SER A 77 -4.23 -9.44 -2.28
N ILE A 78 -4.71 -8.32 -1.73
CA ILE A 78 -5.67 -8.31 -0.62
C ILE A 78 -7.02 -8.88 -1.06
N TYR A 79 -7.50 -8.46 -2.24
CA TYR A 79 -8.78 -8.96 -2.78
C TYR A 79 -8.80 -10.46 -2.93
N GLU A 80 -7.75 -11.04 -3.49
CA GLU A 80 -7.66 -12.48 -3.67
C GLU A 80 -7.44 -13.20 -2.32
N TYR A 81 -6.49 -12.69 -1.49
CA TYR A 81 -6.12 -13.36 -0.25
C TYR A 81 -7.25 -13.41 0.78
N LEU A 82 -8.04 -12.33 0.89
CA LEU A 82 -9.13 -12.22 1.86
C LEU A 82 -10.51 -12.58 1.29
N ASN A 83 -10.63 -12.83 -0.02
CA ASN A 83 -11.92 -12.76 -0.71
C ASN A 83 -12.66 -11.45 -0.36
N PHE A 84 -11.97 -10.32 -0.52
CA PHE A 84 -12.36 -9.00 0.01
C PHE A 84 -13.77 -8.59 -0.44
N SER A 85 -14.20 -8.98 -1.64
CA SER A 85 -15.55 -8.72 -2.15
C SER A 85 -16.66 -9.28 -1.27
N SER A 86 -16.37 -10.24 -0.40
CA SER A 86 -17.35 -10.82 0.54
C SER A 86 -17.40 -10.10 1.90
N LEU A 87 -16.48 -9.17 2.15
CA LEU A 87 -16.42 -8.44 3.41
C LEU A 87 -17.38 -7.24 3.39
N ASP A 88 -17.94 -6.91 4.56
CA ASP A 88 -18.71 -5.67 4.76
C ASP A 88 -17.75 -4.49 5.00
N LYS A 89 -16.90 -4.23 4.01
CA LYS A 89 -15.89 -3.17 4.01
C LYS A 89 -15.76 -2.58 2.61
N THR A 90 -15.38 -1.30 2.54
CA THR A 90 -15.00 -0.66 1.29
C THR A 90 -13.47 -0.57 1.20
N TYR A 91 -12.92 -0.81 0.01
CA TYR A 91 -11.52 -0.52 -0.32
C TYR A 91 -11.46 0.79 -1.11
N TYR A 92 -10.80 1.79 -0.54
CA TYR A 92 -10.53 3.07 -1.20
C TYR A 92 -9.11 3.08 -1.71
N MET A 93 -8.93 3.12 -3.01
CA MET A 93 -7.64 3.22 -3.67
C MET A 93 -7.48 4.62 -4.28
N PHE A 94 -6.53 5.38 -3.78
CA PHE A 94 -6.23 6.72 -4.26
C PHE A 94 -4.88 6.74 -4.98
N ASP A 95 -4.84 7.36 -6.14
CA ASP A 95 -3.61 7.63 -6.89
C ASP A 95 -3.82 8.78 -7.88
N SER A 96 -2.74 9.42 -8.31
CA SER A 96 -2.78 10.36 -9.44
C SER A 96 -2.93 9.62 -10.77
N PHE A 97 -2.46 8.37 -10.84
CA PHE A 97 -2.32 7.53 -12.03
C PHE A 97 -1.54 8.20 -13.16
N SER A 98 -0.67 9.15 -12.81
CA SER A 98 0.16 9.90 -13.75
C SER A 98 1.53 10.29 -13.15
N GLY A 99 1.86 9.73 -11.98
CA GLY A 99 3.09 9.97 -11.26
C GLY A 99 2.96 10.95 -10.10
N GLN A 100 4.10 11.37 -9.57
CA GLN A 100 4.20 12.18 -8.36
C GLN A 100 3.73 13.62 -8.56
N ASP A 101 3.29 14.24 -7.48
CA ASP A 101 2.87 15.63 -7.48
C ASP A 101 4.08 16.59 -7.49
N THR A 102 4.34 17.19 -8.62
CA THR A 102 5.47 18.11 -8.82
C THR A 102 5.40 19.38 -7.96
N ARG A 103 4.24 19.69 -7.34
CA ARG A 103 4.13 20.80 -6.36
C ARG A 103 5.05 20.63 -5.17
N TYR A 104 5.48 19.43 -4.85
CA TYR A 104 6.35 19.13 -3.72
C TYR A 104 7.83 19.01 -4.10
N GLY A 105 8.19 19.28 -5.36
CA GLY A 105 9.57 19.33 -5.84
C GLY A 105 10.23 17.96 -6.03
N ASP A 106 9.45 16.90 -6.01
CA ASP A 106 9.94 15.54 -6.20
C ASP A 106 10.17 15.21 -7.68
N ILE A 107 11.07 14.26 -7.94
CA ILE A 107 11.31 13.74 -9.29
C ILE A 107 10.17 12.77 -9.62
N ASN A 108 9.51 12.98 -10.75
CA ASN A 108 8.49 12.06 -11.21
C ASN A 108 9.12 10.81 -11.86
N HIS A 109 9.32 9.77 -11.08
CA HIS A 109 9.87 8.49 -11.57
C HIS A 109 8.92 7.73 -12.50
N PHE A 110 7.64 8.09 -12.54
CA PHE A 110 6.60 7.41 -13.30
C PHE A 110 6.18 8.17 -14.56
N GLU A 111 6.82 9.29 -14.89
CA GLU A 111 6.44 10.12 -16.07
C GLU A 111 6.43 9.32 -17.38
N SER A 112 7.35 8.37 -17.53
CA SER A 112 7.46 7.54 -18.74
C SER A 112 6.27 6.60 -18.96
N PHE A 113 5.47 6.31 -17.92
CA PHE A 113 4.28 5.47 -18.02
C PHE A 113 3.04 6.24 -18.49
N GLY A 114 3.09 7.57 -18.50
CA GLY A 114 1.94 8.42 -18.83
C GLY A 114 0.79 8.23 -17.85
N ASP A 115 -0.45 8.32 -18.35
CA ASP A 115 -1.66 8.08 -17.57
C ASP A 115 -2.07 6.61 -17.68
N TRP A 116 -2.19 5.90 -16.53
CA TRP A 116 -2.58 4.48 -16.49
C TRP A 116 -3.92 4.24 -15.77
N TYR A 117 -4.71 5.31 -15.56
CA TYR A 117 -5.97 5.21 -14.82
C TYR A 117 -6.96 4.25 -15.46
N GLN A 118 -7.10 4.32 -16.80
CA GLN A 118 -8.04 3.44 -17.51
C GLN A 118 -7.61 1.97 -17.42
N ASP A 119 -6.31 1.67 -17.47
CA ASP A 119 -5.81 0.30 -17.31
C ASP A 119 -6.20 -0.28 -15.96
N VAL A 120 -6.09 0.54 -14.89
CA VAL A 120 -6.46 0.10 -13.54
C VAL A 120 -7.97 -0.11 -13.44
N LEU A 121 -8.79 0.75 -14.04
CA LEU A 121 -10.25 0.55 -14.06
C LEU A 121 -10.61 -0.75 -14.78
N ASP A 122 -10.06 -0.98 -15.96
CA ASP A 122 -10.35 -2.15 -16.80
C ASP A 122 -9.91 -3.47 -16.12
N ASN A 123 -8.78 -3.44 -15.41
CA ASN A 123 -8.25 -4.61 -14.68
C ASN A 123 -9.08 -4.99 -13.46
N HIS A 124 -9.88 -4.07 -12.92
CA HIS A 124 -10.54 -4.24 -11.63
C HIS A 124 -12.05 -3.98 -11.66
N ASP A 125 -12.66 -3.92 -12.85
CA ASP A 125 -14.08 -3.65 -13.07
C ASP A 125 -15.02 -4.67 -12.39
N ASN A 126 -14.54 -5.88 -12.14
CA ASN A 126 -15.28 -6.97 -11.52
C ASN A 126 -15.19 -7.01 -9.99
N LYS A 127 -14.38 -6.13 -9.37
CA LYS A 127 -14.19 -6.12 -7.91
C LYS A 127 -15.31 -5.34 -7.23
N GLN A 128 -16.03 -6.02 -6.34
CA GLN A 128 -17.06 -5.37 -5.53
C GLN A 128 -16.42 -4.61 -4.37
N ASN A 129 -17.12 -3.59 -3.86
CA ASN A 129 -16.69 -2.77 -2.73
C ASN A 129 -15.37 -2.01 -2.96
N LEU A 130 -14.96 -1.80 -4.21
CA LEU A 130 -13.78 -1.05 -4.62
C LEU A 130 -14.16 0.35 -5.11
N LYS A 131 -13.45 1.36 -4.62
CA LYS A 131 -13.51 2.74 -5.12
C LYS A 131 -12.12 3.18 -5.55
N ILE A 132 -11.93 3.35 -6.84
CA ILE A 132 -10.69 3.86 -7.44
C ILE A 132 -10.85 5.36 -7.69
N LEU A 133 -10.02 6.17 -7.04
CA LEU A 133 -10.18 7.61 -6.92
C LEU A 133 -8.95 8.33 -7.48
N LYS A 134 -9.08 8.86 -8.69
CA LYS A 134 -8.01 9.61 -9.36
C LYS A 134 -7.86 11.01 -8.79
N GLY A 135 -6.65 11.37 -8.40
CA GLY A 135 -6.26 12.71 -7.97
C GLY A 135 -5.04 12.72 -7.07
N TYR A 136 -4.49 13.90 -6.88
CA TYR A 136 -3.33 14.09 -6.01
C TYR A 136 -3.74 14.11 -4.54
N LEU A 137 -2.96 13.41 -3.73
CA LEU A 137 -3.09 13.40 -2.28
C LEU A 137 -2.23 14.51 -1.64
N PRO A 138 -2.65 15.05 -0.48
CA PRO A 138 -3.81 14.65 0.31
C PRO A 138 -5.14 15.28 -0.15
N ASP A 139 -5.12 16.19 -1.14
CA ASP A 139 -6.29 16.99 -1.56
C ASP A 139 -7.50 16.09 -1.90
N LYS A 140 -7.25 14.97 -2.59
CA LYS A 140 -8.30 14.04 -3.03
C LYS A 140 -9.07 13.36 -1.89
N LEU A 141 -8.50 13.29 -0.68
CA LEU A 141 -9.20 12.75 0.50
C LEU A 141 -10.43 13.57 0.89
N ASN A 142 -10.49 14.85 0.50
CA ASN A 142 -11.64 15.72 0.81
C ASN A 142 -12.90 15.39 -0.02
N ASP A 143 -12.75 14.61 -1.09
CA ASP A 143 -13.87 14.27 -1.98
C ASP A 143 -14.71 13.09 -1.47
N VAL A 144 -14.26 12.41 -0.42
CA VAL A 144 -14.95 11.24 0.12
C VAL A 144 -15.04 11.28 1.65
N THR A 145 -16.11 10.72 2.17
CA THR A 145 -16.25 10.48 3.60
C THR A 145 -15.83 9.05 3.90
N ILE A 146 -14.83 8.91 4.77
CA ILE A 146 -14.40 7.64 5.34
C ILE A 146 -14.50 7.81 6.86
N ASP A 147 -15.29 6.98 7.51
CA ASP A 147 -15.57 7.15 8.95
C ASP A 147 -14.51 6.45 9.80
N ASN A 148 -14.30 5.16 9.56
CA ASN A 148 -13.32 4.34 10.26
C ASN A 148 -12.41 3.62 9.28
N ILE A 149 -11.14 3.44 9.65
CA ILE A 149 -10.13 2.78 8.85
C ILE A 149 -9.51 1.66 9.68
N SER A 150 -9.53 0.43 9.17
CA SER A 150 -8.87 -0.71 9.79
C SER A 150 -7.51 -1.03 9.17
N PHE A 151 -7.32 -0.70 7.90
CA PHE A 151 -6.07 -0.85 7.16
C PHE A 151 -5.76 0.43 6.38
N LEU A 152 -4.54 0.92 6.50
CA LEU A 152 -4.03 2.06 5.74
C LEU A 152 -2.67 1.70 5.13
N SER A 153 -2.55 1.82 3.82
CA SER A 153 -1.27 1.81 3.10
C SER A 153 -0.91 3.22 2.67
N VAL A 154 0.37 3.59 2.77
CA VAL A 154 0.91 4.88 2.33
C VAL A 154 2.16 4.63 1.49
N ASP A 155 2.07 4.98 0.20
CA ASP A 155 3.13 4.82 -0.80
C ASP A 155 3.02 5.96 -1.84
N LEU A 156 3.45 7.16 -1.44
CA LEU A 156 3.37 8.34 -2.30
C LEU A 156 4.74 8.82 -2.75
N ASN A 157 5.80 8.17 -2.28
CA ASN A 157 7.19 8.46 -2.62
C ASN A 157 7.58 9.93 -2.34
N SER A 158 6.90 10.60 -1.41
CA SER A 158 7.09 12.01 -1.10
C SER A 158 6.65 12.35 0.32
N VAL A 159 7.50 13.08 1.05
CA VAL A 159 7.29 13.42 2.47
C VAL A 159 5.99 14.18 2.71
N ASN A 160 5.76 15.25 1.94
CA ASN A 160 4.65 16.16 2.22
C ASN A 160 3.27 15.52 2.02
N PRO A 161 2.99 14.82 0.91
CA PRO A 161 1.70 14.16 0.74
C PRO A 161 1.50 13.01 1.73
N GLU A 162 2.53 12.23 2.08
CA GLU A 162 2.42 11.15 3.05
C GLU A 162 2.05 11.67 4.44
N ILE A 163 2.77 12.68 4.94
CA ILE A 163 2.45 13.30 6.22
C ILE A 163 1.10 14.04 6.17
N GLY A 164 0.75 14.64 5.03
CA GLY A 164 -0.57 15.23 4.80
C GLY A 164 -1.70 14.21 4.96
N CYS A 165 -1.58 13.04 4.33
CA CYS A 165 -2.52 11.93 4.46
C CYS A 165 -2.61 11.43 5.91
N LEU A 166 -1.48 11.20 6.56
CA LEU A 166 -1.44 10.75 7.95
C LEU A 166 -2.11 11.74 8.91
N ASN A 167 -1.94 13.05 8.71
CA ASN A 167 -2.61 14.07 9.52
C ASN A 167 -4.13 14.04 9.38
N ILE A 168 -4.65 13.82 8.18
CA ILE A 168 -6.09 13.76 7.90
C ILE A 168 -6.70 12.45 8.40
N LEU A 169 -6.01 11.33 8.18
CA LEU A 169 -6.57 9.99 8.39
C LEU A 169 -6.34 9.44 9.80
N TRP A 170 -5.33 9.94 10.54
CA TRP A 170 -4.95 9.38 11.83
C TRP A 170 -6.11 9.16 12.79
N ASP A 171 -6.95 10.18 12.98
CA ASP A 171 -8.05 10.08 13.96
C ASP A 171 -9.18 9.16 13.51
N LYS A 172 -9.22 8.83 12.23
CA LYS A 172 -10.17 7.89 11.62
C LYS A 172 -9.71 6.43 11.71
N ILE A 173 -8.42 6.19 11.97
CA ILE A 173 -7.93 4.81 12.11
C ILE A 173 -8.45 4.21 13.41
N SER A 174 -9.09 3.06 13.32
CA SER A 174 -9.64 2.32 14.45
C SER A 174 -8.53 1.83 15.40
N LYS A 175 -8.89 1.65 16.67
CA LYS A 175 -7.94 1.06 17.64
C LYS A 175 -7.53 -0.34 17.18
N GLY A 176 -6.24 -0.58 17.09
CA GLY A 176 -5.67 -1.82 16.54
C GLY A 176 -5.54 -1.81 15.02
N GLY A 177 -6.03 -0.79 14.32
CA GLY A 177 -5.87 -0.64 12.88
C GLY A 177 -4.39 -0.63 12.47
N ILE A 178 -4.11 -1.20 11.30
CA ILE A 178 -2.75 -1.40 10.81
C ILE A 178 -2.43 -0.35 9.75
N ILE A 179 -1.25 0.25 9.88
CA ILE A 179 -0.70 1.20 8.90
C ILE A 179 0.55 0.57 8.30
N ILE A 180 0.65 0.56 6.98
CA ILE A 180 1.84 0.19 6.22
C ILE A 180 2.41 1.42 5.55
N LEU A 181 3.72 1.63 5.71
CA LEU A 181 4.52 2.67 5.06
C LEU A 181 5.47 1.95 4.11
N ASP A 182 5.25 2.05 2.80
CA ASP A 182 5.93 1.15 1.86
C ASP A 182 7.45 1.38 1.80
N ASP A 183 7.87 2.63 1.75
CA ASP A 183 9.29 2.99 1.59
C ASP A 183 10.00 3.40 2.89
N TYR A 184 9.41 3.16 4.06
CA TYR A 184 9.93 3.65 5.35
C TYR A 184 11.41 3.33 5.59
N GLY A 185 11.84 2.13 5.32
CA GLY A 185 13.22 1.67 5.48
C GLY A 185 13.96 1.44 4.16
N PHE A 186 13.37 1.83 3.03
CA PHE A 186 13.95 1.60 1.72
C PHE A 186 15.19 2.49 1.48
N PRO A 187 16.24 1.99 0.80
CA PRO A 187 17.41 2.80 0.47
C PRO A 187 17.04 4.06 -0.32
N GLY A 188 17.49 5.22 0.14
CA GLY A 188 17.19 6.51 -0.50
C GLY A 188 15.98 7.26 0.08
N CYS A 189 15.13 6.61 0.90
CA CYS A 189 13.91 7.19 1.47
C CYS A 189 14.09 7.70 2.91
N SER A 190 15.31 8.12 3.31
CA SER A 190 15.60 8.58 4.68
C SER A 190 14.75 9.77 5.13
N ASN A 191 14.44 10.68 4.21
CA ASN A 191 13.61 11.87 4.53
C ASN A 191 12.17 11.46 4.90
N GLN A 192 11.60 10.49 4.17
CA GLN A 192 10.27 9.94 4.49
C GLN A 192 10.31 9.26 5.85
N ARG A 193 11.32 8.42 6.12
CA ARG A 193 11.48 7.76 7.41
C ARG A 193 11.55 8.76 8.58
N GLU A 194 12.39 9.80 8.48
CA GLU A 194 12.54 10.80 9.53
C GLU A 194 11.22 11.57 9.80
N ALA A 195 10.46 11.86 8.74
CA ALA A 195 9.16 12.50 8.86
C ALA A 195 8.13 11.58 9.53
N HIS A 196 8.08 10.31 9.13
CA HIS A 196 7.23 9.29 9.75
C HIS A 196 7.58 9.08 11.22
N ASP A 197 8.86 8.94 11.56
CA ASP A 197 9.32 8.80 12.95
C ASP A 197 8.87 9.99 13.81
N THR A 198 9.00 11.21 13.29
CA THR A 198 8.54 12.43 13.96
C THR A 198 7.04 12.40 14.17
N PHE A 199 6.27 12.05 13.14
CA PHE A 199 4.81 11.95 13.21
C PHE A 199 4.37 10.91 14.24
N PHE A 200 4.84 9.66 14.12
CA PHE A 200 4.39 8.58 14.99
C PHE A 200 4.89 8.71 16.43
N LYS A 201 6.06 9.29 16.66
CA LYS A 201 6.52 9.66 17.99
C LYS A 201 5.58 10.68 18.66
N SER A 202 5.05 11.65 17.91
CA SER A 202 4.04 12.60 18.44
C SER A 202 2.72 11.91 18.84
N LYS A 203 2.43 10.76 18.27
CA LYS A 203 1.27 9.91 18.56
C LYS A 203 1.55 8.82 19.60
N ASN A 204 2.75 8.82 20.19
CA ASN A 204 3.23 7.77 21.11
C ASN A 204 3.15 6.37 20.48
N ARG A 205 3.62 6.24 19.24
CA ARG A 205 3.73 4.99 18.50
C ARG A 205 5.14 4.79 17.97
N LEU A 206 5.51 3.51 17.82
CA LEU A 206 6.75 3.10 17.18
C LEU A 206 6.44 2.54 15.80
N VAL A 207 7.32 2.79 14.84
CA VAL A 207 7.29 2.12 13.54
C VAL A 207 8.16 0.87 13.63
N TYR A 208 7.60 -0.29 13.34
CA TYR A 208 8.36 -1.51 13.16
C TYR A 208 8.94 -1.54 11.74
N THR A 209 10.26 -1.64 11.61
CA THR A 209 10.92 -1.75 10.31
C THR A 209 10.97 -3.19 9.86
N CYS A 210 10.32 -3.49 8.74
CA CYS A 210 10.41 -4.80 8.11
C CYS A 210 11.71 -4.95 7.31
N PRO A 211 12.24 -6.18 7.15
CA PRO A 211 13.36 -6.44 6.23
C PRO A 211 13.08 -6.04 4.78
N THR A 212 11.82 -5.94 4.39
CA THR A 212 11.36 -5.46 3.07
C THR A 212 11.56 -3.96 2.85
N GLY A 213 11.97 -3.21 3.89
CA GLY A 213 11.97 -1.74 3.86
C GLY A 213 10.62 -1.12 4.24
N GLN A 214 9.58 -1.92 4.37
CA GLN A 214 8.27 -1.41 4.81
C GLN A 214 8.29 -1.09 6.31
N GLY A 215 7.47 -0.12 6.72
CA GLY A 215 7.18 0.19 8.11
C GLY A 215 5.79 -0.28 8.50
N ILE A 216 5.63 -0.84 9.71
CA ILE A 216 4.33 -1.23 10.26
C ILE A 216 4.05 -0.43 11.53
N VAL A 217 2.85 0.12 11.63
CA VAL A 217 2.36 0.78 12.85
C VAL A 217 0.98 0.22 13.21
N ILE A 218 0.77 -0.01 14.51
CA ILE A 218 -0.53 -0.39 15.07
C ILE A 218 -1.07 0.79 15.89
N LYS A 219 -2.29 1.24 15.59
CA LYS A 219 -2.92 2.34 16.30
C LYS A 219 -3.39 1.99 17.73
#